data_9f1c36e0dc44c2e2fc19c9020d8b6f5c
#
_entry.id   9f1c36e0dc44c2e2fc19c9020d8b6f5c
#
_cell.length_a   1.000
_cell.length_b   1.000
_cell.length_c   1.000
_cell.angle_alpha   90.00
_cell.angle_beta   90.00
_cell.angle_gamma   90.00
#
_symmetry.space_group_name_H-M   'P 1'
#
loop_
_entity.id
_entity.type
_entity.pdbx_description
1 polymer ?
#
loop_
_entity_poly.entity_id
_entity_poly.type
_entity_poly.pdbx_seq_one_letter_code
_entity_poly.pdbx_strand_id
1 'polypeptide(L)'
;MGFYRGYILTRENFETGGNHRLRYTGICDQGPFEIIIAKNRPLFFIERNTLLPDLFFGFERRQVNLSSFNGNPVDALYFKTQNILYKARKNLQEKGIKTFEADVRPEERFLMERFIQGGIELQGYGHTIGKITRFMDPKICKAEVHPSFSILSLDIETGQRGELYSIAVHFTGPASSDIVSKNPPEKPRDRKMIKTGIVLMKDDTAPKKMAPQGRSKESSNMDHQHLLPGY
;
A
#
# COMPACT_ATOMS: atom_id res chain seq x y z
N MET A 1 26.30 -18.19 -4.00
CA MET A 1 25.13 -17.63 -4.71
C MET A 1 23.96 -18.56 -4.48
N GLY A 2 22.90 -18.09 -3.81
CA GLY A 2 21.75 -18.92 -3.45
C GLY A 2 20.58 -18.72 -4.41
N PHE A 3 19.70 -19.73 -4.44
CA PHE A 3 18.40 -19.69 -5.10
C PHE A 3 17.31 -19.72 -4.04
N TYR A 4 16.30 -18.85 -4.19
CA TYR A 4 15.21 -18.70 -3.26
C TYR A 4 13.90 -18.58 -4.02
N ARG A 5 12.84 -19.15 -3.49
CA ARG A 5 11.49 -18.95 -4.01
C ARG A 5 10.68 -18.22 -2.96
N GLY A 6 9.99 -17.18 -3.36
CA GLY A 6 9.29 -16.34 -2.42
C GLY A 6 8.15 -15.55 -3.05
N TYR A 7 7.48 -14.78 -2.20
CA TYR A 7 6.36 -13.94 -2.59
C TYR A 7 6.56 -12.51 -2.07
N ILE A 8 6.46 -11.52 -2.97
CA ILE A 8 6.56 -10.11 -2.65
C ILE A 8 5.26 -9.66 -1.97
N LEU A 9 5.37 -9.05 -0.80
CA LEU A 9 4.24 -8.51 -0.03
C LEU A 9 4.12 -7.00 -0.18
N THR A 10 5.27 -6.29 -0.17
CA THR A 10 5.28 -4.83 -0.30
C THR A 10 6.28 -4.38 -1.34
N ARG A 11 6.03 -3.20 -1.89
CA ARG A 11 6.89 -2.54 -2.87
C ARG A 11 6.88 -1.05 -2.64
N GLU A 12 8.05 -0.45 -2.73
CA GLU A 12 8.24 0.99 -2.60
C GLU A 12 9.44 1.47 -3.39
N ASN A 13 9.49 2.74 -3.68
CA ASN A 13 10.67 3.42 -4.20
C ASN A 13 11.13 4.48 -3.20
N PHE A 14 12.43 4.75 -3.19
CA PHE A 14 13.02 5.78 -2.34
C PHE A 14 14.30 6.34 -2.97
N GLU A 15 14.74 7.48 -2.48
CA GLU A 15 15.96 8.14 -2.94
C GLU A 15 16.99 8.16 -1.80
N THR A 16 18.22 7.80 -2.10
CA THR A 16 19.32 7.91 -1.15
C THR A 16 20.62 8.27 -1.87
N GLY A 17 21.40 9.21 -1.33
CA GLY A 17 22.61 9.70 -1.97
C GLY A 17 22.36 10.29 -3.37
N GLY A 18 21.17 10.85 -3.63
CA GLY A 18 20.78 11.40 -4.93
C GLY A 18 20.56 10.34 -6.01
N ASN A 19 20.36 9.08 -5.66
CA ASN A 19 20.03 7.98 -6.57
C ASN A 19 18.69 7.36 -6.19
N HIS A 20 17.93 6.98 -7.21
CA HIS A 20 16.68 6.27 -7.09
C HIS A 20 16.92 4.78 -6.82
N ARG A 21 16.14 4.20 -5.92
CA ARG A 21 16.18 2.78 -5.57
C ARG A 21 14.78 2.21 -5.39
N LEU A 22 14.65 0.91 -5.60
CA LEU A 22 13.43 0.17 -5.32
C LEU A 22 13.66 -0.79 -4.15
N ARG A 23 12.63 -0.96 -3.33
CA ARG A 23 12.60 -1.93 -2.24
C ARG A 23 11.39 -2.84 -2.40
N TYR A 24 11.62 -4.14 -2.28
CA TYR A 24 10.58 -5.15 -2.21
C TYR A 24 10.79 -5.95 -0.94
N THR A 25 9.74 -6.15 -0.15
CA THR A 25 9.79 -7.04 0.99
C THR A 25 8.81 -8.19 0.80
N GLY A 26 9.11 -9.33 1.40
CA GLY A 26 8.31 -10.50 1.25
C GLY A 26 8.76 -11.65 2.12
N ILE A 27 8.25 -12.82 1.80
CA ILE A 27 8.57 -14.06 2.48
C ILE A 27 9.04 -15.11 1.46
N CYS A 28 10.08 -15.85 1.79
CA CYS A 28 10.57 -16.98 1.01
C CYS A 28 10.63 -18.24 1.88
N ASP A 29 11.07 -19.33 1.29
CA ASP A 29 11.31 -20.63 1.95
C ASP A 29 12.25 -20.57 3.15
N GLN A 30 13.13 -19.57 3.20
CA GLN A 30 14.10 -19.36 4.30
C GLN A 30 13.71 -18.24 5.27
N GLY A 31 12.51 -17.64 5.13
CA GLY A 31 12.02 -16.58 5.99
C GLY A 31 11.83 -15.25 5.30
N PRO A 32 11.69 -14.14 6.05
CA PRO A 32 11.48 -12.82 5.50
C PRO A 32 12.68 -12.34 4.67
N PHE A 33 12.40 -11.66 3.56
CA PHE A 33 13.43 -11.05 2.73
C PHE A 33 13.17 -9.58 2.44
N GLU A 34 14.25 -8.87 2.09
CA GLU A 34 14.26 -7.55 1.52
C GLU A 34 15.14 -7.53 0.28
N ILE A 35 14.61 -7.06 -0.83
CA ILE A 35 15.34 -6.85 -2.10
C ILE A 35 15.51 -5.37 -2.30
N ILE A 36 16.73 -4.91 -2.55
CA ILE A 36 17.06 -3.55 -2.96
C ILE A 36 17.57 -3.57 -4.40
N ILE A 37 16.88 -2.85 -5.28
CA ILE A 37 17.34 -2.60 -6.66
C ILE A 37 17.94 -1.20 -6.70
N ALA A 38 19.25 -1.13 -6.74
CA ALA A 38 20.01 0.14 -6.72
C ALA A 38 20.27 0.71 -8.12
N LYS A 39 20.17 -0.13 -9.15
CA LYS A 39 20.47 0.22 -10.55
C LYS A 39 19.25 0.53 -11.39
N ASN A 40 18.11 0.86 -10.74
CA ASN A 40 16.90 1.26 -11.44
C ASN A 40 16.87 2.77 -11.64
N ARG A 41 16.41 3.20 -12.81
CA ARG A 41 16.22 4.61 -13.15
C ARG A 41 14.77 4.84 -13.55
N PRO A 42 14.10 5.84 -12.96
CA PRO A 42 12.75 6.21 -13.38
C PRO A 42 12.76 6.69 -14.82
N LEU A 43 11.70 6.37 -15.57
CA LEU A 43 11.61 6.73 -16.99
C LEU A 43 10.15 6.97 -17.39
N PHE A 44 9.99 7.66 -18.53
CA PHE A 44 8.77 7.67 -19.32
C PHE A 44 9.13 7.72 -20.81
N PHE A 45 8.13 7.62 -21.70
CA PHE A 45 8.34 7.61 -23.13
C PHE A 45 7.76 8.87 -23.79
N ILE A 46 8.36 9.23 -24.91
CA ILE A 46 7.88 10.26 -25.85
C ILE A 46 7.93 9.72 -27.27
N GLU A 47 7.19 10.32 -28.21
CA GLU A 47 7.35 9.97 -29.62
C GLU A 47 8.77 10.28 -30.11
N ARG A 48 9.32 9.39 -30.95
CA ARG A 48 10.74 9.46 -31.39
C ARG A 48 11.12 10.77 -32.04
N ASN A 49 10.25 11.35 -32.83
CA ASN A 49 10.55 12.59 -33.57
C ASN A 49 10.25 13.87 -32.77
N THR A 50 9.91 13.74 -31.47
CA THR A 50 9.65 14.89 -30.62
C THR A 50 10.91 15.72 -30.42
N LEU A 51 10.86 17.01 -30.82
CA LEU A 51 11.86 17.99 -30.45
C LEU A 51 11.68 18.36 -28.99
N LEU A 52 12.69 18.07 -28.20
CA LEU A 52 12.67 18.46 -26.79
C LEU A 52 13.18 19.89 -26.65
N PRO A 53 12.45 20.73 -25.86
CA PRO A 53 12.97 22.02 -25.48
C PRO A 53 14.25 21.86 -24.62
N ASP A 54 15.03 22.92 -24.48
CA ASP A 54 16.13 22.93 -23.52
C ASP A 54 15.58 22.65 -22.11
N LEU A 55 15.74 21.40 -21.69
CA LEU A 55 15.33 20.95 -20.37
C LEU A 55 16.52 21.14 -19.41
N PHE A 56 16.28 21.87 -18.33
CA PHE A 56 17.25 22.01 -17.24
C PHE A 56 17.47 20.72 -16.43
N PHE A 57 16.91 19.61 -16.91
CA PHE A 57 16.90 18.35 -16.19
C PHE A 57 17.85 17.37 -16.84
N GLY A 58 18.78 16.82 -16.06
CA GLY A 58 19.61 15.72 -16.51
C GLY A 58 18.75 14.48 -16.83
N PHE A 59 18.66 14.13 -18.10
CA PHE A 59 18.03 12.91 -18.59
C PHE A 59 18.92 12.27 -19.66
N GLU A 60 18.71 10.98 -19.88
CA GLU A 60 19.29 10.24 -20.97
C GLU A 60 18.18 9.75 -21.88
N ARG A 61 18.25 10.13 -23.17
CA ARG A 61 17.31 9.66 -24.18
C ARG A 61 17.88 8.42 -24.86
N ARG A 62 17.06 7.36 -24.92
CA ARG A 62 17.42 6.11 -25.62
C ARG A 62 16.33 5.72 -26.60
N GLN A 63 16.73 5.33 -27.79
CA GLN A 63 15.84 4.66 -28.72
C GLN A 63 15.50 3.26 -28.18
N VAL A 64 14.21 2.92 -28.24
CA VAL A 64 13.71 1.61 -27.84
C VAL A 64 12.88 0.99 -28.97
N ASN A 65 12.83 -0.31 -29.03
CA ASN A 65 12.00 -1.01 -30.00
C ASN A 65 10.55 -1.18 -29.48
N LEU A 66 9.93 -0.03 -29.20
CA LEU A 66 8.55 0.07 -28.73
C LEU A 66 7.79 1.11 -29.54
N SER A 67 6.45 1.00 -29.57
CA SER A 67 5.56 1.94 -30.23
C SER A 67 4.45 2.36 -29.27
N SER A 68 3.92 3.57 -29.45
CA SER A 68 2.70 4.02 -28.81
C SER A 68 1.48 3.21 -29.30
N PHE A 69 0.34 3.37 -28.67
CA PHE A 69 -0.90 2.74 -29.10
C PHE A 69 -1.35 3.14 -30.53
N ASN A 70 -0.86 4.26 -31.03
CA ASN A 70 -1.10 4.70 -32.41
C ASN A 70 -0.07 4.14 -33.41
N GLY A 71 0.84 3.26 -32.98
CA GLY A 71 1.87 2.67 -33.82
C GLY A 71 3.12 3.55 -34.02
N ASN A 72 3.17 4.77 -33.46
CA ASN A 72 4.33 5.65 -33.59
C ASN A 72 5.51 5.15 -32.75
N PRO A 73 6.74 5.07 -33.29
CA PRO A 73 7.92 4.73 -32.51
C PRO A 73 8.14 5.68 -31.34
N VAL A 74 8.60 5.16 -30.21
CA VAL A 74 8.88 5.95 -29.01
C VAL A 74 10.33 5.84 -28.60
N ASP A 75 10.80 6.87 -27.86
CA ASP A 75 12.06 6.86 -27.14
C ASP A 75 11.82 6.93 -25.65
N ALA A 76 12.68 6.30 -24.87
CA ALA A 76 12.68 6.35 -23.42
C ALA A 76 13.55 7.49 -22.90
N LEU A 77 13.00 8.27 -21.96
CA LEU A 77 13.76 9.28 -21.20
C LEU A 77 14.02 8.76 -19.81
N TYR A 78 15.28 8.51 -19.49
CA TYR A 78 15.75 8.01 -18.19
C TYR A 78 16.21 9.15 -17.30
N PHE A 79 15.76 9.14 -16.05
CA PHE A 79 16.07 10.16 -15.06
C PHE A 79 16.87 9.57 -13.89
N LYS A 80 17.65 10.43 -13.22
CA LYS A 80 18.43 10.03 -12.05
C LYS A 80 17.52 9.80 -10.84
N THR A 81 16.47 10.62 -10.67
CA THR A 81 15.54 10.58 -9.54
C THR A 81 14.10 10.77 -10.00
N GLN A 82 13.16 10.32 -9.18
CA GLN A 82 11.72 10.50 -9.44
C GLN A 82 11.32 11.97 -9.44
N ASN A 83 11.95 12.77 -8.56
CA ASN A 83 11.67 14.20 -8.48
C ASN A 83 12.07 14.93 -9.80
N ILE A 84 13.20 14.56 -10.40
CA ILE A 84 13.62 15.11 -11.70
C ILE A 84 12.62 14.69 -12.78
N LEU A 85 12.20 13.44 -12.79
CA LEU A 85 11.17 12.93 -13.71
C LEU A 85 9.87 13.75 -13.63
N TYR A 86 9.35 14.00 -12.43
CA TYR A 86 8.12 14.76 -12.25
C TYR A 86 8.23 16.20 -12.76
N LYS A 87 9.37 16.87 -12.52
CA LYS A 87 9.63 18.21 -13.04
C LYS A 87 9.68 18.21 -14.57
N ALA A 88 10.37 17.24 -15.16
CA ALA A 88 10.45 17.09 -16.61
C ALA A 88 9.08 16.82 -17.23
N ARG A 89 8.29 15.89 -16.66
CA ARG A 89 6.93 15.59 -17.09
C ARG A 89 6.06 16.84 -17.09
N LYS A 90 6.06 17.59 -15.98
CA LYS A 90 5.28 18.82 -15.85
C LYS A 90 5.66 19.84 -16.93
N ASN A 91 6.96 20.08 -17.15
CA ASN A 91 7.44 21.01 -18.15
C ASN A 91 7.05 20.60 -19.58
N LEU A 92 7.12 19.32 -19.92
CA LEU A 92 6.68 18.82 -21.23
C LEU A 92 5.17 18.97 -21.42
N GLN A 93 4.36 18.69 -20.38
CA GLN A 93 2.92 18.87 -20.43
C GLN A 93 2.52 20.33 -20.64
N GLU A 94 3.18 21.27 -19.96
CA GLU A 94 2.97 22.72 -20.14
C GLU A 94 3.28 23.20 -21.57
N LYS A 95 4.19 22.50 -22.26
CA LYS A 95 4.54 22.77 -23.66
C LYS A 95 3.72 21.95 -24.67
N GLY A 96 2.67 21.24 -24.21
CA GLY A 96 1.81 20.43 -25.07
C GLY A 96 2.47 19.15 -25.60
N ILE A 97 3.63 18.75 -25.07
CA ILE A 97 4.33 17.55 -25.49
C ILE A 97 3.75 16.34 -24.75
N LYS A 98 3.26 15.37 -25.53
CA LYS A 98 2.68 14.14 -25.01
C LYS A 98 3.76 13.20 -24.42
N THR A 99 3.51 12.73 -23.21
CA THR A 99 4.33 11.72 -22.55
C THR A 99 3.51 10.44 -22.37
N PHE A 100 4.16 9.28 -22.40
CA PHE A 100 3.51 7.98 -22.23
C PHE A 100 4.08 7.29 -20.99
N GLU A 101 3.19 6.65 -20.22
CA GLU A 101 3.51 5.91 -18.99
C GLU A 101 4.30 6.73 -17.95
N ALA A 102 4.16 8.05 -17.97
CA ALA A 102 4.84 8.95 -17.04
C ALA A 102 4.20 8.94 -15.62
N ASP A 103 3.08 8.27 -15.46
CA ASP A 103 2.34 8.03 -14.23
C ASP A 103 2.60 6.65 -13.63
N VAL A 104 3.21 5.74 -14.38
CA VAL A 104 3.56 4.40 -13.89
C VAL A 104 4.66 4.50 -12.84
N ARG A 105 4.39 3.98 -11.66
CA ARG A 105 5.35 3.96 -10.55
C ARG A 105 6.54 3.06 -10.88
N PRO A 106 7.78 3.49 -10.60
CA PRO A 106 8.98 2.71 -10.94
C PRO A 106 9.01 1.31 -10.35
N GLU A 107 8.53 1.14 -9.11
CA GLU A 107 8.45 -0.16 -8.43
C GLU A 107 7.42 -1.10 -9.08
N GLU A 108 6.34 -0.55 -9.66
CA GLU A 108 5.38 -1.32 -10.42
C GLU A 108 5.96 -1.70 -11.79
N ARG A 109 6.51 -0.71 -12.50
CA ARG A 109 7.14 -0.93 -13.83
C ARG A 109 8.16 -2.05 -13.79
N PHE A 110 9.04 -2.06 -12.80
CA PHE A 110 10.08 -3.07 -12.66
C PHE A 110 9.53 -4.49 -12.59
N LEU A 111 8.39 -4.68 -11.90
CA LEU A 111 7.69 -5.96 -11.81
C LEU A 111 6.93 -6.28 -13.10
N MET A 112 6.24 -5.28 -13.69
CA MET A 112 5.48 -5.44 -14.93
C MET A 112 6.37 -5.88 -16.09
N GLU A 113 7.54 -5.26 -16.27
CA GLU A 113 8.53 -5.62 -17.30
C GLU A 113 9.04 -7.05 -17.17
N ARG A 114 8.88 -7.68 -16.01
CA ARG A 114 9.29 -9.06 -15.70
C ARG A 114 8.11 -10.01 -15.55
N PHE A 115 6.89 -9.52 -15.80
CA PHE A 115 5.63 -10.27 -15.62
C PHE A 115 5.48 -10.87 -14.22
N ILE A 116 5.99 -10.17 -13.20
CA ILE A 116 5.92 -10.59 -11.79
C ILE A 116 4.64 -10.01 -11.19
N GLN A 117 3.77 -10.88 -10.69
CA GLN A 117 2.54 -10.52 -9.97
C GLN A 117 2.70 -10.58 -8.45
N GLY A 118 3.72 -11.30 -7.97
CA GLY A 118 4.01 -11.48 -6.55
C GLY A 118 4.97 -12.62 -6.31
N GLY A 119 4.74 -13.78 -6.94
CA GLY A 119 5.63 -14.93 -6.85
C GLY A 119 6.93 -14.71 -7.63
N ILE A 120 8.07 -14.97 -6.99
CA ILE A 120 9.39 -14.79 -7.56
C ILE A 120 10.31 -15.97 -7.30
N GLU A 121 11.23 -16.16 -8.24
CA GLU A 121 12.49 -16.86 -8.03
C GLU A 121 13.61 -15.82 -8.00
N LEU A 122 14.45 -15.91 -7.00
CA LEU A 122 15.51 -14.97 -6.70
C LEU A 122 16.86 -15.69 -6.67
N GLN A 123 17.83 -15.13 -7.41
CA GLN A 123 19.20 -15.61 -7.41
C GLN A 123 20.15 -14.49 -6.97
N GLY A 124 20.85 -14.69 -5.86
CA GLY A 124 21.73 -13.66 -5.31
C GLY A 124 22.50 -14.11 -4.08
N TYR A 125 23.29 -13.18 -3.54
CA TYR A 125 23.92 -13.29 -2.24
C TYR A 125 23.04 -12.57 -1.23
N GLY A 126 22.48 -13.32 -0.27
CA GLY A 126 21.73 -12.77 0.84
C GLY A 126 22.65 -12.42 2.00
N HIS A 127 22.41 -11.29 2.62
CA HIS A 127 23.03 -10.87 3.88
C HIS A 127 21.95 -10.78 4.96
N THR A 128 22.05 -11.60 5.99
CA THR A 128 21.05 -11.65 7.06
C THR A 128 21.29 -10.53 8.07
N ILE A 129 20.26 -9.72 8.30
CA ILE A 129 20.22 -8.64 9.28
C ILE A 129 19.06 -8.93 10.24
N GLY A 130 19.38 -9.39 11.45
CA GLY A 130 18.34 -9.85 12.38
C GLY A 130 17.62 -11.08 11.84
N LYS A 131 16.32 -10.94 11.54
CA LYS A 131 15.47 -12.02 10.98
C LYS A 131 15.22 -11.88 9.48
N ILE A 132 15.77 -10.85 8.83
CA ILE A 132 15.51 -10.53 7.43
C ILE A 132 16.75 -10.79 6.59
N THR A 133 16.61 -11.49 5.48
CA THR A 133 17.69 -11.65 4.50
C THR A 133 17.58 -10.57 3.42
N ARG A 134 18.59 -9.70 3.35
CA ARG A 134 18.68 -8.60 2.37
C ARG A 134 19.48 -9.03 1.16
N PHE A 135 18.97 -8.69 -0.02
CA PHE A 135 19.61 -8.91 -1.31
C PHE A 135 19.81 -7.56 -2.02
N MET A 136 21.01 -7.35 -2.56
CA MET A 136 21.35 -6.17 -3.34
C MET A 136 21.47 -6.53 -4.82
N ASP A 137 20.65 -5.89 -5.67
CA ASP A 137 20.58 -6.13 -7.11
C ASP A 137 20.57 -7.61 -7.53
N PRO A 138 19.75 -8.48 -6.91
CA PRO A 138 19.69 -9.88 -7.29
C PRO A 138 19.05 -10.04 -8.67
N LYS A 139 19.26 -11.20 -9.31
CA LYS A 139 18.41 -11.60 -10.42
C LYS A 139 17.07 -12.05 -9.87
N ILE A 140 15.98 -11.50 -10.40
CA ILE A 140 14.62 -11.95 -10.06
C ILE A 140 13.84 -12.24 -11.34
N CYS A 141 13.07 -13.29 -11.33
CA CYS A 141 12.11 -13.63 -12.37
C CYS A 141 10.78 -14.08 -11.75
N LYS A 142 9.75 -14.13 -12.58
CA LYS A 142 8.44 -14.65 -12.13
C LYS A 142 8.56 -16.11 -11.73
N ALA A 143 7.85 -16.48 -10.66
CA ALA A 143 7.65 -17.86 -10.27
C ALA A 143 6.21 -18.07 -9.79
N GLU A 144 5.74 -19.30 -9.91
CA GLU A 144 4.46 -19.69 -9.35
C GLU A 144 4.66 -20.04 -7.87
N VAL A 145 4.24 -19.15 -6.98
CA VAL A 145 4.33 -19.30 -5.53
C VAL A 145 2.98 -18.97 -4.93
N HIS A 146 2.45 -19.88 -4.14
CA HIS A 146 1.16 -19.73 -3.45
C HIS A 146 1.41 -19.68 -1.94
N PRO A 147 1.64 -18.50 -1.36
CA PRO A 147 1.85 -18.39 0.06
C PRO A 147 0.56 -18.66 0.84
N SER A 148 0.69 -19.30 1.98
CA SER A 148 -0.41 -19.45 2.92
C SER A 148 -0.39 -18.28 3.90
N PHE A 149 -1.44 -17.46 3.87
CA PHE A 149 -1.57 -16.29 4.75
C PHE A 149 -2.53 -16.54 5.90
N SER A 150 -2.15 -16.02 7.08
CA SER A 150 -3.10 -15.74 8.13
C SER A 150 -3.56 -14.29 7.99
N ILE A 151 -4.86 -14.09 7.90
CA ILE A 151 -5.48 -12.77 7.70
C ILE A 151 -6.25 -12.41 8.97
N LEU A 152 -5.92 -11.27 9.55
CA LEU A 152 -6.66 -10.66 10.63
C LEU A 152 -7.34 -9.39 10.09
N SER A 153 -8.67 -9.42 10.02
CA SER A 153 -9.46 -8.23 9.73
C SER A 153 -9.89 -7.60 11.04
N LEU A 154 -9.68 -6.32 11.19
CA LEU A 154 -10.02 -5.55 12.37
C LEU A 154 -10.89 -4.37 11.95
N ASP A 155 -12.02 -4.21 12.62
CA ASP A 155 -12.94 -3.09 12.43
C ASP A 155 -13.17 -2.41 13.77
N ILE A 156 -13.15 -1.06 13.78
CA ILE A 156 -13.25 -0.23 14.97
C ILE A 156 -14.38 0.77 14.78
N GLU A 157 -15.37 0.74 15.64
CA GLU A 157 -16.45 1.71 15.66
C GLU A 157 -16.22 2.74 16.77
N THR A 158 -16.31 4.01 16.42
CA THR A 158 -16.15 5.11 17.36
C THR A 158 -17.30 6.09 17.29
N GLY A 159 -17.62 6.72 18.44
CA GLY A 159 -18.58 7.81 18.51
C GLY A 159 -18.04 9.12 17.92
N GLN A 160 -18.94 10.10 17.80
CA GLN A 160 -18.59 11.44 17.25
C GLN A 160 -17.56 12.19 18.09
N ARG A 161 -17.38 11.85 19.35
CA ARG A 161 -16.39 12.45 20.25
C ARG A 161 -15.14 11.58 20.41
N GLY A 162 -15.01 10.50 19.62
CA GLY A 162 -13.90 9.59 19.70
C GLY A 162 -14.04 8.47 20.73
N GLU A 163 -15.22 8.30 21.34
CA GLU A 163 -15.49 7.17 22.24
C GLU A 163 -15.42 5.87 21.44
N LEU A 164 -14.73 4.88 21.96
CA LEU A 164 -14.67 3.54 21.38
C LEU A 164 -15.96 2.78 21.70
N TYR A 165 -16.70 2.37 20.68
CA TYR A 165 -17.92 1.58 20.84
C TYR A 165 -17.66 0.09 20.71
N SER A 166 -16.97 -0.33 19.67
CA SER A 166 -16.67 -1.73 19.43
C SER A 166 -15.40 -1.95 18.67
N ILE A 167 -14.80 -3.12 18.87
CA ILE A 167 -13.72 -3.65 18.03
C ILE A 167 -14.19 -5.03 17.56
N ALA A 168 -14.40 -5.18 16.27
CA ALA A 168 -14.68 -6.48 15.64
C ALA A 168 -13.38 -7.05 15.06
N VAL A 169 -13.16 -8.35 15.30
CA VAL A 169 -11.98 -9.05 14.82
C VAL A 169 -12.42 -10.31 14.09
N HIS A 170 -11.94 -10.45 12.85
CA HIS A 170 -12.16 -11.65 12.05
C HIS A 170 -10.81 -12.23 11.61
N PHE A 171 -10.59 -13.51 11.90
CA PHE A 171 -9.36 -14.23 11.56
C PHE A 171 -9.64 -15.34 10.55
N THR A 172 -8.83 -15.40 9.51
CA THR A 172 -8.84 -16.48 8.51
C THR A 172 -7.40 -16.93 8.26
N GLY A 173 -7.12 -18.21 8.38
CA GLY A 173 -5.78 -18.74 8.13
C GLY A 173 -5.62 -20.16 8.60
N PRO A 174 -4.45 -20.77 8.39
CA PRO A 174 -4.10 -22.04 9.03
C PRO A 174 -4.17 -21.84 10.55
N ALA A 175 -4.77 -22.78 11.25
CA ALA A 175 -4.81 -22.75 12.71
C ALA A 175 -3.38 -22.82 13.25
N SER A 176 -2.86 -21.73 13.81
CA SER A 176 -1.68 -21.82 14.64
C SER A 176 -2.08 -22.44 15.96
N SER A 177 -1.40 -23.52 16.36
CA SER A 177 -1.62 -24.23 17.61
C SER A 177 -1.48 -23.36 18.86
N ASP A 178 -0.93 -22.17 18.73
CA ASP A 178 -0.52 -21.30 19.84
C ASP A 178 -1.60 -20.28 20.28
N ILE A 179 -2.74 -20.19 19.57
CA ILE A 179 -3.82 -19.26 19.91
C ILE A 179 -5.03 -19.96 20.56
N VAL A 180 -4.93 -21.26 20.83
CA VAL A 180 -6.06 -22.01 21.40
C VAL A 180 -5.93 -22.10 22.91
N SER A 181 -6.89 -21.48 23.60
CA SER A 181 -7.19 -21.70 25.02
C SER A 181 -7.21 -23.18 25.40
N LYS A 182 -6.82 -23.47 26.62
CA LYS A 182 -6.55 -24.73 27.31
C LYS A 182 -7.66 -25.82 27.34
N ASN A 183 -8.43 -26.01 26.29
CA ASN A 183 -9.33 -27.16 26.20
C ASN A 183 -9.20 -27.80 24.80
N PRO A 184 -8.79 -29.10 24.72
CA PRO A 184 -8.60 -29.74 23.43
C PRO A 184 -9.97 -30.12 22.82
N PRO A 185 -10.21 -29.79 21.56
CA PRO A 185 -11.33 -30.38 20.82
C PRO A 185 -10.91 -31.69 20.17
N GLU A 186 -11.84 -32.61 20.09
CA GLU A 186 -11.76 -33.88 19.38
C GLU A 186 -11.39 -33.68 17.90
N LYS A 187 -10.62 -34.66 17.37
CA LYS A 187 -10.04 -34.85 16.02
C LYS A 187 -10.42 -33.89 14.90
N PRO A 188 -9.43 -33.32 14.20
CA PRO A 188 -9.64 -32.37 13.12
C PRO A 188 -10.08 -33.09 11.83
N ARG A 189 -11.22 -32.67 11.29
CA ARG A 189 -11.54 -32.74 9.86
C ARG A 189 -11.06 -31.43 9.23
N ASP A 190 -10.42 -31.52 8.05
CA ASP A 190 -9.94 -30.39 7.26
C ASP A 190 -11.03 -29.32 7.05
N ARG A 191 -11.08 -28.35 7.95
CA ARG A 191 -11.91 -27.15 7.79
C ARG A 191 -11.08 -25.92 8.10
N LYS A 192 -11.00 -25.00 7.13
CA LYS A 192 -10.56 -23.62 7.37
C LYS A 192 -11.29 -23.10 8.61
N MET A 193 -10.58 -22.87 9.70
CA MET A 193 -11.19 -22.31 10.91
C MET A 193 -11.43 -20.81 10.70
N ILE A 194 -12.68 -20.42 10.64
CA ILE A 194 -13.11 -19.03 10.69
C ILE A 194 -13.46 -18.76 12.16
N LYS A 195 -12.71 -17.87 12.80
CA LYS A 195 -13.05 -17.37 14.15
C LYS A 195 -13.45 -15.92 14.04
N THR A 196 -14.68 -15.62 14.40
CA THR A 196 -15.18 -14.25 14.56
C THR A 196 -15.37 -13.99 16.04
N GLY A 197 -14.72 -12.96 16.55
CA GLY A 197 -14.88 -12.51 17.95
C GLY A 197 -15.23 -11.03 17.99
N ILE A 198 -16.20 -10.66 18.80
CA ILE A 198 -16.52 -9.28 19.13
C ILE A 198 -15.99 -9.02 20.53
N VAL A 199 -15.09 -8.07 20.69
CA VAL A 199 -14.63 -7.60 21.99
C VAL A 199 -15.41 -6.33 22.32
N LEU A 200 -16.36 -6.42 23.24
CA LEU A 200 -17.05 -5.26 23.81
C LEU A 200 -16.18 -4.74 24.97
N MET A 201 -15.62 -3.55 24.81
CA MET A 201 -15.03 -2.84 25.94
C MET A 201 -16.13 -2.07 26.65
N LYS A 202 -16.38 -2.43 27.91
CA LYS A 202 -17.25 -1.65 28.79
C LYS A 202 -16.45 -0.48 29.31
N ASP A 203 -16.81 0.73 28.91
CA ASP A 203 -16.21 1.93 29.46
C ASP A 203 -16.80 2.16 30.87
N ASP A 204 -16.04 1.86 31.90
CA ASP A 204 -16.43 2.08 33.30
C ASP A 204 -16.43 3.58 33.69
N THR A 205 -16.09 4.48 32.74
CA THR A 205 -16.08 5.94 32.92
C THR A 205 -17.34 6.63 32.42
N ALA A 206 -18.36 5.88 31.96
CA ALA A 206 -19.61 6.49 31.54
C ALA A 206 -20.27 7.25 32.70
N PRO A 207 -20.61 8.55 32.56
CA PRO A 207 -21.21 9.32 33.62
C PRO A 207 -22.54 8.67 34.04
N LYS A 208 -22.69 8.36 35.34
CA LYS A 208 -23.95 7.87 35.91
C LYS A 208 -25.07 8.78 35.44
N LYS A 209 -26.05 8.23 34.75
CA LYS A 209 -27.30 8.93 34.41
C LYS A 209 -27.85 9.56 35.67
N MET A 210 -27.86 10.89 35.71
CA MET A 210 -28.62 11.61 36.72
C MET A 210 -30.09 11.23 36.57
N ALA A 211 -30.69 10.77 37.65
CA ALA A 211 -32.11 10.52 37.72
C ALA A 211 -32.90 11.79 37.37
N PRO A 212 -34.04 11.70 36.69
CA PRO A 212 -34.82 12.88 36.38
C PRO A 212 -35.32 13.47 37.68
N GLN A 213 -34.92 14.71 38.00
CA GLN A 213 -35.51 15.50 39.10
C GLN A 213 -36.97 15.77 38.75
N GLY A 214 -37.82 15.50 39.73
CA GLY A 214 -39.24 15.63 39.60
C GLY A 214 -39.67 17.05 39.21
N ARG A 215 -40.63 17.11 38.30
CA ARG A 215 -41.37 18.32 37.95
C ARG A 215 -42.22 18.71 39.18
N SER A 216 -41.89 19.81 39.81
CA SER A 216 -42.84 20.58 40.63
C SER A 216 -43.84 21.29 39.72
N LYS A 217 -45.12 20.97 39.93
CA LYS A 217 -46.23 21.73 39.36
C LYS A 217 -46.24 23.11 40.00
N GLU A 218 -46.17 24.17 39.24
CA GLU A 218 -46.77 25.46 39.58
C GLU A 218 -47.52 25.97 38.37
N SER A 219 -48.74 26.40 38.72
CA SER A 219 -49.85 26.82 37.92
C SER A 219 -49.79 28.31 37.60
N SER A 220 -50.43 28.62 36.50
CA SER A 220 -51.29 29.79 36.25
C SER A 220 -50.69 31.05 35.67
N ASN A 221 -51.36 31.42 34.62
CA ASN A 221 -51.93 32.68 34.16
C ASN A 221 -51.16 33.53 33.17
N MET A 222 -51.89 33.63 32.03
CA MET A 222 -52.34 34.84 31.28
C MET A 222 -51.29 35.96 31.08
N ASP A 223 -51.10 36.51 29.97
CA ASP A 223 -51.91 37.21 29.01
C ASP A 223 -51.11 37.72 27.79
N HIS A 224 -51.79 37.69 26.68
CA HIS A 224 -51.85 38.66 25.57
C HIS A 224 -50.66 39.41 24.97
N GLN A 225 -50.59 39.19 23.69
CA GLN A 225 -50.61 40.21 22.60
C GLN A 225 -49.28 40.71 22.02
N HIS A 226 -49.21 40.58 20.78
CA HIS A 226 -49.04 41.46 19.63
C HIS A 226 -47.76 41.36 18.78
N LEU A 227 -48.06 40.97 17.56
CA LEU A 227 -47.74 41.63 16.28
C LEU A 227 -46.27 41.59 15.76
N LEU A 228 -46.18 40.92 14.63
CA LEU A 228 -45.30 41.14 13.46
C LEU A 228 -45.39 42.61 12.98
N PRO A 229 -44.59 43.11 11.99
CA PRO A 229 -43.74 42.43 11.02
C PRO A 229 -42.46 43.18 10.61
N GLY A 230 -41.73 42.57 9.72
CA GLY A 230 -41.10 43.23 8.58
C GLY A 230 -39.59 43.56 8.67
N TYR A 231 -38.79 42.98 7.97
CA TYR A 231 -38.14 43.13 6.65
C TYR A 231 -37.16 42.00 6.44
#